data_a1853f5bd3846e7df2c3dd8900640e36
#
_entry.id   a1853f5bd3846e7df2c3dd8900640e36
#
_cell.length_a   1.000
_cell.length_b   1.000
_cell.length_c   1.000
_cell.angle_alpha   90.00
_cell.angle_beta   90.00
_cell.angle_gamma   90.00
#
_symmetry.space_group_name_H-M   'P 1'
#
loop_
_entity.id
_entity.type
_entity.pdbx_description
1 polymer ?
#
loop_
_entity_poly.entity_id
_entity_poly.type
_entity_poly.pdbx_seq_one_letter_code
_entity_poly.pdbx_strand_id
1 'polypeptide(L)'
;MIHLECPKNRRGLGVPDMIILHYTAGTSAESSAKFLVRSDVKASAHVVIGRDGQVIQLVPFNIEAWHAGKSSYRGRNELNHYSIGIELDNLGQLRLEGGKFVAECSREVPVKEVYTEDSGEVPTYWHDYTDVQMRVLNEVCGLLVDTYPIGDIVGHSDVTPRKVDPGPALRVAEWIQYY
;
A
#
# COMPACT_ATOMS: atom_id res chain seq x y z
N MET A 1 -0.29 -9.79 -15.21
CA MET A 1 -0.75 -8.45 -14.77
C MET A 1 -2.07 -8.15 -15.43
N ILE A 2 -3.03 -7.66 -14.67
CA ILE A 2 -4.35 -7.20 -15.16
C ILE A 2 -4.30 -5.67 -15.27
N HIS A 3 -4.94 -5.09 -16.28
CA HIS A 3 -5.10 -3.64 -16.42
C HIS A 3 -6.55 -3.26 -16.19
N LEU A 4 -6.78 -2.31 -15.27
CA LEU A 4 -8.08 -1.71 -15.00
C LEU A 4 -7.91 -0.18 -15.04
N GLU A 5 -8.31 0.43 -16.16
CA GLU A 5 -8.07 1.87 -16.40
C GLU A 5 -8.75 2.77 -15.36
N CYS A 6 -8.00 3.73 -14.84
CA CYS A 6 -8.46 4.78 -13.94
C CYS A 6 -8.68 6.08 -14.72
N PRO A 7 -9.92 6.40 -15.16
CA PRO A 7 -10.18 7.46 -16.13
C PRO A 7 -10.04 8.87 -15.57
N LYS A 8 -9.98 9.03 -14.24
CA LYS A 8 -9.92 10.34 -13.56
C LYS A 8 -8.52 10.95 -13.50
N ASN A 9 -7.47 10.13 -13.55
CA ASN A 9 -6.09 10.60 -13.50
C ASN A 9 -5.62 10.98 -14.91
N ARG A 10 -5.24 12.25 -15.07
CA ARG A 10 -4.86 12.81 -16.40
C ARG A 10 -3.57 13.61 -16.36
N ARG A 11 -3.13 14.02 -15.17
CA ARG A 11 -1.88 14.79 -15.01
C ARG A 11 -0.69 13.86 -15.19
N GLY A 12 0.25 14.27 -16.04
CA GLY A 12 1.51 13.56 -16.19
C GLY A 12 2.29 13.57 -14.87
N LEU A 13 2.80 12.42 -14.49
CA LEU A 13 3.83 12.29 -13.47
C LEU A 13 5.17 12.59 -14.14
N GLY A 14 6.02 13.38 -13.50
CA GLY A 14 7.41 13.53 -13.90
C GLY A 14 8.17 12.21 -13.75
N VAL A 15 9.47 12.26 -13.63
CA VAL A 15 10.26 11.07 -13.30
C VAL A 15 10.06 10.77 -11.81
N PRO A 16 9.40 9.65 -11.44
CA PRO A 16 9.21 9.31 -10.04
C PRO A 16 10.54 8.91 -9.39
N ASP A 17 10.75 9.36 -8.17
CA ASP A 17 11.96 9.05 -7.38
C ASP A 17 11.64 8.39 -6.04
N MET A 18 10.37 8.03 -5.81
CA MET A 18 9.87 7.45 -4.58
C MET A 18 8.78 6.41 -4.83
N ILE A 19 8.72 5.38 -3.99
CA ILE A 19 7.58 4.46 -3.89
C ILE A 19 6.93 4.65 -2.52
N ILE A 20 5.61 4.78 -2.47
CA ILE A 20 4.84 4.82 -1.22
C ILE A 20 3.93 3.59 -1.16
N LEU A 21 4.05 2.85 -0.07
CA LEU A 21 3.34 1.60 0.19
C LEU A 21 2.12 1.84 1.07
N HIS A 22 1.03 1.19 0.70
CA HIS A 22 -0.26 1.27 1.36
C HIS A 22 -0.84 -0.11 1.60
N TYR A 23 -1.85 -0.20 2.47
CA TYR A 23 -2.79 -1.31 2.44
C TYR A 23 -4.19 -0.82 2.07
N THR A 24 -4.97 -1.70 1.43
CA THR A 24 -6.29 -1.35 0.90
C THR A 24 -7.37 -1.17 1.98
N ALA A 25 -7.23 -1.78 3.14
CA ALA A 25 -8.31 -2.01 4.14
C ALA A 25 -9.58 -2.66 3.54
N GLY A 26 -9.48 -3.17 2.32
CA GLY A 26 -10.56 -3.80 1.57
C GLY A 26 -10.63 -5.29 1.77
N THR A 27 -11.68 -5.91 1.24
CA THR A 27 -11.93 -7.35 1.38
C THR A 27 -11.29 -8.20 0.29
N SER A 28 -10.82 -7.58 -0.80
CA SER A 28 -10.06 -8.22 -1.87
C SER A 28 -9.39 -7.18 -2.77
N ALA A 29 -8.28 -7.56 -3.41
CA ALA A 29 -7.56 -6.72 -4.37
C ALA A 29 -8.49 -6.23 -5.50
N GLU A 30 -9.33 -7.11 -6.03
CA GLU A 30 -10.26 -6.80 -7.11
C GLU A 30 -11.32 -5.77 -6.70
N SER A 31 -11.92 -5.91 -5.49
CA SER A 31 -12.90 -4.95 -4.98
C SER A 31 -12.26 -3.59 -4.72
N SER A 32 -11.05 -3.58 -4.16
CA SER A 32 -10.28 -2.36 -3.89
C SER A 32 -9.87 -1.65 -5.19
N ALA A 33 -9.41 -2.41 -6.18
CA ALA A 33 -9.10 -1.88 -7.51
C ALA A 33 -10.33 -1.24 -8.17
N LYS A 34 -11.48 -1.92 -8.17
CA LYS A 34 -12.76 -1.39 -8.68
C LYS A 34 -13.19 -0.12 -7.95
N PHE A 35 -12.98 -0.05 -6.63
CA PHE A 35 -13.27 1.16 -5.85
C PHE A 35 -12.34 2.31 -6.26
N LEU A 36 -11.03 2.07 -6.35
CA LEU A 36 -10.02 3.11 -6.62
C LEU A 36 -10.15 3.72 -8.03
N VAL A 37 -10.73 3.03 -9.02
CA VAL A 37 -10.92 3.59 -10.38
C VAL A 37 -12.21 4.40 -10.54
N ARG A 38 -13.12 4.37 -9.57
CA ARG A 38 -14.38 5.10 -9.65
C ARG A 38 -14.14 6.61 -9.77
N SER A 39 -14.94 7.29 -10.58
CA SER A 39 -14.82 8.74 -10.82
C SER A 39 -15.22 9.59 -9.63
N ASP A 40 -16.07 9.09 -8.72
CA ASP A 40 -16.52 9.76 -7.51
C ASP A 40 -15.55 9.59 -6.32
N VAL A 41 -14.57 8.71 -6.41
CA VAL A 41 -13.55 8.47 -5.37
C VAL A 41 -12.34 9.39 -5.58
N LYS A 42 -11.97 10.15 -4.55
CA LYS A 42 -10.82 11.07 -4.57
C LYS A 42 -9.50 10.41 -4.13
N ALA A 43 -9.34 9.15 -4.44
CA ALA A 43 -8.11 8.39 -4.22
C ALA A 43 -7.87 7.46 -5.42
N SER A 44 -6.62 7.17 -5.73
CA SER A 44 -6.21 6.20 -6.74
C SER A 44 -4.80 5.72 -6.43
N ALA A 45 -4.38 4.61 -7.01
CA ALA A 45 -3.02 4.07 -6.92
C ALA A 45 -2.54 3.63 -8.29
N HIS A 46 -1.24 3.41 -8.45
CA HIS A 46 -0.70 2.88 -9.71
C HIS A 46 -0.95 1.38 -9.82
N VAL A 47 -0.75 0.65 -8.72
CA VAL A 47 -0.84 -0.81 -8.68
C VAL A 47 -1.57 -1.25 -7.42
N VAL A 48 -2.35 -2.33 -7.53
CA VAL A 48 -2.86 -3.12 -6.40
C VAL A 48 -2.26 -4.53 -6.50
N ILE A 49 -1.72 -5.05 -5.40
CA ILE A 49 -1.16 -6.40 -5.30
C ILE A 49 -2.03 -7.24 -4.38
N GLY A 50 -2.61 -8.31 -4.91
CA GLY A 50 -3.45 -9.26 -4.18
C GLY A 50 -2.65 -10.16 -3.23
N ARG A 51 -3.32 -10.75 -2.26
CA ARG A 51 -2.74 -11.73 -1.34
C ARG A 51 -2.22 -13.00 -2.04
N ASP A 52 -2.76 -13.29 -3.22
CA ASP A 52 -2.33 -14.37 -4.13
C ASP A 52 -1.20 -13.98 -5.08
N GLY A 53 -0.71 -12.74 -4.98
CA GLY A 53 0.30 -12.18 -5.88
C GLY A 53 -0.26 -11.62 -7.19
N GLN A 54 -1.58 -11.57 -7.38
CA GLN A 54 -2.16 -10.93 -8.56
C GLN A 54 -1.81 -9.44 -8.60
N VAL A 55 -1.27 -8.96 -9.71
CA VAL A 55 -0.95 -7.55 -9.93
C VAL A 55 -2.01 -6.91 -10.82
N ILE A 56 -2.64 -5.84 -10.33
CA ILE A 56 -3.64 -5.05 -11.06
C ILE A 56 -3.11 -3.62 -11.22
N GLN A 57 -2.81 -3.21 -12.43
CA GLN A 57 -2.40 -1.83 -12.74
C GLN A 57 -3.65 -0.97 -12.98
N LEU A 58 -3.71 0.19 -12.30
CA LEU A 58 -4.83 1.13 -12.40
C LEU A 58 -4.43 2.42 -13.11
N VAL A 59 -3.30 3.00 -12.73
CA VAL A 59 -2.75 4.24 -13.29
C VAL A 59 -1.41 3.94 -13.92
N PRO A 60 -1.14 4.35 -15.16
CA PRO A 60 0.18 4.24 -15.76
C PRO A 60 1.25 4.97 -14.94
N PHE A 61 2.47 4.47 -14.88
CA PHE A 61 3.56 5.05 -14.07
C PHE A 61 4.04 6.43 -14.51
N ASN A 62 3.64 6.90 -15.67
CA ASN A 62 3.86 8.27 -16.17
C ASN A 62 2.69 9.23 -15.91
N ILE A 63 1.67 8.78 -15.19
CA ILE A 63 0.50 9.56 -14.80
C ILE A 63 0.43 9.64 -13.28
N GLU A 64 0.17 10.82 -12.74
CA GLU A 64 0.04 11.03 -11.30
C GLU A 64 -1.18 10.31 -10.73
N ALA A 65 -0.97 9.48 -9.71
CA ALA A 65 -2.04 8.88 -8.91
C ALA A 65 -2.26 9.67 -7.60
N TRP A 66 -3.44 9.55 -7.01
CA TRP A 66 -3.84 10.29 -5.80
C TRP A 66 -3.85 9.35 -4.59
N HIS A 67 -2.66 9.00 -4.07
CA HIS A 67 -2.50 8.02 -3.00
C HIS A 67 -1.93 8.60 -1.69
N ALA A 68 -1.03 9.59 -1.76
CA ALA A 68 -0.35 10.15 -0.60
C ALA A 68 -1.14 11.26 0.11
N GLY A 69 -2.11 11.89 -0.59
CA GLY A 69 -2.89 13.01 -0.05
C GLY A 69 -2.01 14.17 0.39
N LYS A 70 -2.38 14.83 1.51
CA LYS A 70 -1.55 15.86 2.12
C LYS A 70 -0.39 15.19 2.84
N SER A 71 0.76 15.18 2.23
CA SER A 71 1.95 14.43 2.63
C SER A 71 3.20 15.30 2.63
N SER A 72 4.20 14.92 3.42
CA SER A 72 5.53 15.56 3.43
C SER A 72 6.61 14.55 3.79
N TYR A 73 7.79 14.66 3.14
CA TYR A 73 8.94 13.82 3.43
C TYR A 73 10.23 14.52 3.01
N ARG A 74 11.23 14.54 3.88
CA ARG A 74 12.55 15.17 3.63
C ARG A 74 12.46 16.59 3.02
N GLY A 75 11.52 17.41 3.54
CA GLY A 75 11.34 18.79 3.09
C GLY A 75 10.53 18.98 1.80
N ARG A 76 10.05 17.89 1.18
CA ARG A 76 9.12 17.93 0.04
C ARG A 76 7.68 17.73 0.52
N ASN A 77 6.73 18.38 -0.14
CA ASN A 77 5.30 18.24 0.10
C ASN A 77 4.59 17.71 -1.16
N GLU A 78 3.32 17.30 -1.01
CA GLU A 78 2.47 16.87 -2.13
C GLU A 78 3.11 15.72 -2.93
N LEU A 79 3.45 14.64 -2.22
CA LEU A 79 4.29 13.57 -2.75
C LEU A 79 3.68 12.77 -3.91
N ASN A 80 2.37 12.91 -4.18
CA ASN A 80 1.77 12.37 -5.41
C ASN A 80 2.53 12.82 -6.69
N HIS A 81 3.19 13.98 -6.66
CA HIS A 81 3.93 14.51 -7.80
C HIS A 81 5.28 13.81 -8.06
N TYR A 82 5.73 12.99 -7.11
CA TYR A 82 7.08 12.41 -7.12
C TYR A 82 7.08 10.89 -6.94
N SER A 83 5.92 10.30 -6.66
CA SER A 83 5.89 8.92 -6.17
C SER A 83 4.95 8.00 -6.96
N ILE A 84 5.32 6.73 -6.94
CA ILE A 84 4.48 5.60 -7.36
C ILE A 84 3.80 5.04 -6.10
N GLY A 85 2.47 4.97 -6.10
CA GLY A 85 1.70 4.36 -5.01
C GLY A 85 1.36 2.91 -5.31
N ILE A 86 1.70 2.02 -4.37
CA ILE A 86 1.39 0.58 -4.42
C ILE A 86 0.48 0.23 -3.25
N GLU A 87 -0.68 -0.32 -3.55
CA GLU A 87 -1.66 -0.82 -2.59
C GLU A 87 -1.51 -2.33 -2.42
N LEU A 88 -1.40 -2.80 -1.21
CA LEU A 88 -1.37 -4.22 -0.87
C LEU A 88 -2.74 -4.65 -0.34
N ASP A 89 -3.34 -5.68 -0.92
CA ASP A 89 -4.60 -6.25 -0.42
C ASP A 89 -4.39 -6.81 0.99
N ASN A 90 -4.88 -6.06 1.97
CA ASN A 90 -4.73 -6.37 3.38
C ASN A 90 -5.81 -5.64 4.18
N LEU A 91 -6.29 -6.26 5.25
CA LEU A 91 -7.35 -5.72 6.10
C LEU A 91 -6.86 -4.64 7.09
N GLY A 92 -5.54 -4.48 7.22
CA GLY A 92 -4.91 -3.49 8.09
C GLY A 92 -4.94 -3.87 9.57
N GLN A 93 -5.12 -2.86 10.42
CA GLN A 93 -5.16 -3.04 11.87
C GLN A 93 -6.40 -3.81 12.31
N LEU A 94 -6.22 -4.69 13.30
CA LEU A 94 -7.24 -5.56 13.84
C LEU A 94 -7.57 -5.20 15.29
N ARG A 95 -8.83 -5.41 15.68
CA ARG A 95 -9.27 -5.33 17.07
C ARG A 95 -9.43 -6.74 17.65
N LEU A 96 -9.08 -6.89 18.93
CA LEU A 96 -9.35 -8.13 19.66
C LEU A 96 -10.71 -7.98 20.37
N GLU A 97 -11.72 -8.68 19.89
CA GLU A 97 -13.09 -8.63 20.39
C GLU A 97 -13.57 -10.05 20.74
N GLY A 98 -13.89 -10.30 22.00
CA GLY A 98 -14.37 -11.62 22.45
C GLY A 98 -13.41 -12.79 22.14
N GLY A 99 -12.10 -12.55 22.13
CA GLY A 99 -11.10 -13.55 21.79
C GLY A 99 -10.88 -13.77 20.29
N LYS A 100 -11.47 -12.92 19.43
CA LYS A 100 -11.35 -12.97 17.97
C LYS A 100 -10.68 -11.71 17.44
N PHE A 101 -9.90 -11.86 16.40
CA PHE A 101 -9.30 -10.72 15.68
C PHE A 101 -10.22 -10.26 14.56
N VAL A 102 -10.66 -9.00 14.63
CA VAL A 102 -11.69 -8.46 13.74
C VAL A 102 -11.17 -7.20 13.04
N ALA A 103 -11.28 -7.16 11.73
CA ALA A 103 -10.95 -5.99 10.91
C ALA A 103 -12.04 -4.91 10.99
N GLU A 104 -11.75 -3.69 10.55
CA GLU A 104 -12.71 -2.58 10.53
C GLU A 104 -13.99 -2.91 9.73
N CYS A 105 -13.87 -3.67 8.65
CA CYS A 105 -15.01 -4.16 7.85
C CYS A 105 -15.78 -5.32 8.53
N SER A 106 -15.53 -5.59 9.81
CA SER A 106 -16.16 -6.67 10.60
C SER A 106 -15.80 -8.09 10.15
N ARG A 107 -14.78 -8.26 9.35
CA ARG A 107 -14.27 -9.57 8.95
C ARG A 107 -13.38 -10.15 10.06
N GLU A 108 -13.67 -11.38 10.50
CA GLU A 108 -12.81 -12.14 11.39
C GLU A 108 -11.54 -12.63 10.66
N VAL A 109 -10.39 -12.50 11.30
CA VAL A 109 -9.09 -12.94 10.78
C VAL A 109 -8.59 -14.12 11.62
N PRO A 110 -8.22 -15.26 11.00
CA PRO A 110 -7.63 -16.39 11.70
C PRO A 110 -6.33 -16.01 12.41
N VAL A 111 -6.11 -16.53 13.61
CA VAL A 111 -4.90 -16.25 14.44
C VAL A 111 -3.60 -16.43 13.65
N LYS A 112 -3.51 -17.43 12.77
CA LYS A 112 -2.34 -17.71 11.93
C LYS A 112 -2.03 -16.62 10.90
N GLU A 113 -2.95 -15.69 10.67
CA GLU A 113 -2.83 -14.55 9.74
C GLU A 113 -2.74 -13.23 10.51
N VAL A 114 -2.39 -13.28 11.79
CA VAL A 114 -2.27 -12.10 12.66
C VAL A 114 -0.82 -11.86 13.01
N TYR A 115 -0.34 -10.69 12.65
CA TYR A 115 0.91 -10.14 13.17
C TYR A 115 0.62 -9.36 14.46
N THR A 116 1.41 -9.62 15.50
CA THR A 116 1.34 -8.88 16.77
C THR A 116 2.56 -7.98 16.89
N GLU A 117 2.32 -6.69 17.02
CA GLU A 117 3.36 -5.72 17.36
C GLU A 117 3.34 -5.48 18.87
N ASP A 118 4.41 -5.90 19.53
CA ASP A 118 4.60 -5.68 20.97
C ASP A 118 5.58 -4.51 21.18
N SER A 119 5.04 -3.34 21.44
CA SER A 119 5.80 -2.13 21.74
C SER A 119 6.05 -1.94 23.26
N GLY A 120 5.71 -2.93 24.08
CA GLY A 120 5.96 -2.93 25.52
C GLY A 120 4.87 -2.27 26.39
N GLU A 121 3.80 -1.70 25.80
CA GLU A 121 2.65 -1.15 26.53
C GLU A 121 1.41 -2.02 26.29
N VAL A 122 0.72 -1.78 25.18
CA VAL A 122 -0.43 -2.55 24.75
C VAL A 122 -0.15 -3.10 23.36
N PRO A 123 -0.19 -4.42 23.15
CA PRO A 123 0.09 -4.98 21.84
C PRO A 123 -0.97 -4.54 20.82
N THR A 124 -0.53 -4.28 19.60
CA THR A 124 -1.41 -4.03 18.47
C THR A 124 -1.40 -5.22 17.52
N TYR A 125 -2.53 -5.44 16.86
CA TYR A 125 -2.74 -6.60 16.00
C TYR A 125 -2.99 -6.14 14.57
N TRP A 126 -2.42 -6.85 13.60
CA TRP A 126 -2.45 -6.49 12.20
C TRP A 126 -2.69 -7.73 11.35
N HIS A 127 -3.39 -7.56 10.25
CA HIS A 127 -3.50 -8.63 9.27
C HIS A 127 -2.14 -8.83 8.60
N ASP A 128 -1.60 -10.04 8.67
CA ASP A 128 -0.28 -10.35 8.12
C ASP A 128 -0.29 -10.39 6.59
N TYR A 129 0.84 -10.10 5.98
CA TYR A 129 1.04 -10.21 4.54
C TYR A 129 1.43 -11.64 4.17
N THR A 130 1.04 -12.09 2.97
CA THR A 130 1.42 -13.42 2.52
C THR A 130 2.82 -13.42 1.89
N ASP A 131 3.54 -14.55 1.98
CA ASP A 131 4.86 -14.71 1.35
C ASP A 131 4.82 -14.46 -0.17
N VAL A 132 3.72 -14.88 -0.81
CA VAL A 132 3.52 -14.66 -2.25
C VAL A 132 3.37 -13.17 -2.55
N GLN A 133 2.56 -12.46 -1.76
CA GLN A 133 2.37 -11.01 -1.89
C GLN A 133 3.69 -10.25 -1.70
N MET A 134 4.48 -10.63 -0.68
CA MET A 134 5.77 -10.01 -0.41
C MET A 134 6.80 -10.26 -1.52
N ARG A 135 6.83 -11.46 -2.09
CA ARG A 135 7.68 -11.79 -3.23
C ARG A 135 7.33 -10.93 -4.44
N VAL A 136 6.04 -10.84 -4.78
CA VAL A 136 5.57 -10.03 -5.91
C VAL A 136 5.81 -8.53 -5.67
N LEU A 137 5.63 -8.03 -4.44
CA LEU A 137 5.98 -6.66 -4.08
C LEU A 137 7.47 -6.39 -4.35
N ASN A 138 8.35 -7.30 -3.93
CA ASN A 138 9.80 -7.19 -4.19
C ASN A 138 10.11 -7.15 -5.69
N GLU A 139 9.49 -8.02 -6.48
CA GLU A 139 9.68 -8.05 -7.94
C GLU A 139 9.22 -6.73 -8.59
N VAL A 140 8.06 -6.20 -8.19
CA VAL A 140 7.52 -4.93 -8.69
C VAL A 140 8.43 -3.76 -8.29
N CYS A 141 8.86 -3.69 -7.01
CA CYS A 141 9.77 -2.65 -6.55
C CYS A 141 11.13 -2.71 -7.28
N GLY A 142 11.69 -3.91 -7.47
CA GLY A 142 12.95 -4.10 -8.20
C GLY A 142 12.87 -3.58 -9.63
N LEU A 143 11.81 -3.93 -10.36
CA LEU A 143 11.58 -3.42 -11.72
C LEU A 143 11.45 -1.90 -11.78
N LEU A 144 10.82 -1.29 -10.76
CA LEU A 144 10.67 0.15 -10.67
C LEU A 144 12.00 0.85 -10.36
N VAL A 145 12.80 0.30 -9.44
CA VAL A 145 14.15 0.80 -9.12
C VAL A 145 15.09 0.70 -10.33
N ASP A 146 15.00 -0.37 -11.10
CA ASP A 146 15.79 -0.55 -12.34
C ASP A 146 15.36 0.43 -13.45
N THR A 147 14.11 0.92 -13.42
CA THR A 147 13.51 1.75 -14.47
C THR A 147 13.58 3.24 -14.17
N TYR A 148 13.42 3.60 -12.89
CA TYR A 148 13.34 4.98 -12.40
C TYR A 148 14.38 5.24 -11.32
N PRO A 149 14.81 6.50 -11.11
CA PRO A 149 15.79 6.85 -10.07
C PRO A 149 15.15 6.83 -8.67
N ILE A 150 14.53 5.71 -8.29
CA ILE A 150 13.89 5.53 -6.98
C ILE A 150 14.96 5.55 -5.89
N GLY A 151 14.91 6.56 -5.03
CA GLY A 151 15.81 6.71 -3.88
C GLY A 151 15.19 6.36 -2.54
N ASP A 152 13.86 6.31 -2.47
CA ASP A 152 13.13 6.02 -1.23
C ASP A 152 11.94 5.09 -1.50
N ILE A 153 11.80 4.04 -0.68
CA ILE A 153 10.60 3.20 -0.58
C ILE A 153 10.11 3.31 0.87
N VAL A 154 8.94 3.88 1.07
CA VAL A 154 8.43 4.27 2.40
C VAL A 154 6.98 3.84 2.58
N GLY A 155 6.53 3.75 3.82
CA GLY A 155 5.11 3.60 4.15
C GLY A 155 4.34 4.91 4.07
N HIS A 156 3.03 4.85 3.92
CA HIS A 156 2.17 6.03 3.97
C HIS A 156 2.26 6.74 5.34
N SER A 157 2.42 6.00 6.42
CA SER A 157 2.64 6.53 7.77
C SER A 157 3.90 7.38 7.90
N ASP A 158 4.94 7.09 7.10
CA ASP A 158 6.21 7.83 7.13
C ASP A 158 6.07 9.23 6.51
N VAL A 159 5.11 9.40 5.62
CA VAL A 159 4.90 10.65 4.86
C VAL A 159 3.65 11.41 5.29
N THR A 160 2.75 10.76 6.04
CA THR A 160 1.49 11.34 6.51
C THR A 160 1.19 10.87 7.94
N PRO A 161 1.50 11.69 8.98
CA PRO A 161 1.46 11.27 10.39
C PRO A 161 0.11 10.74 10.91
N ARG A 162 -1.00 11.08 10.24
CA ARG A 162 -2.35 10.58 10.62
C ARG A 162 -2.67 9.20 10.03
N LYS A 163 -1.76 8.65 9.24
CA LYS A 163 -1.91 7.35 8.58
C LYS A 163 -1.15 6.28 9.32
N VAL A 164 -1.61 5.05 9.22
CA VAL A 164 -0.99 3.89 9.87
C VAL A 164 -0.58 2.81 8.87
N ASP A 165 -1.02 2.94 7.62
CA ASP A 165 -0.66 2.02 6.54
C ASP A 165 0.79 2.25 6.07
N PRO A 166 1.51 1.20 5.68
CA PRO A 166 1.10 -0.20 5.54
C PRO A 166 1.13 -1.01 6.85
N GLY A 167 1.40 -0.38 7.99
CA GLY A 167 1.48 -0.99 9.30
C GLY A 167 2.77 -1.80 9.54
N PRO A 168 3.03 -2.20 10.79
CA PRO A 168 4.28 -2.86 11.18
C PRO A 168 4.40 -4.28 10.61
N ALA A 169 3.30 -4.93 10.24
CA ALA A 169 3.32 -6.25 9.63
C ALA A 169 4.10 -6.29 8.29
N LEU A 170 4.20 -5.15 7.58
CA LEU A 170 4.98 -5.09 6.34
C LEU A 170 6.50 -5.08 6.58
N ARG A 171 6.96 -4.60 7.74
CA ARG A 171 8.39 -4.52 8.10
C ARG A 171 9.25 -3.89 6.99
N VAL A 172 8.78 -2.76 6.46
CA VAL A 172 9.40 -2.07 5.31
C VAL A 172 10.92 -1.92 5.46
N ALA A 173 11.41 -1.54 6.65
CA ALA A 173 12.83 -1.34 6.90
C ALA A 173 13.68 -2.62 6.78
N GLU A 174 13.09 -3.81 6.89
CA GLU A 174 13.85 -5.06 6.85
C GLU A 174 14.20 -5.49 5.43
N TRP A 175 13.38 -5.15 4.43
CA TRP A 175 13.62 -5.58 3.06
C TRP A 175 14.04 -4.46 2.10
N ILE A 176 13.85 -3.17 2.45
CA ILE A 176 14.41 -2.03 1.68
C ILE A 176 15.93 -2.09 1.53
N GLN A 177 16.64 -2.70 2.46
CA GLN A 177 18.09 -2.85 2.37
C GLN A 177 18.58 -3.73 1.19
N TYR A 178 17.69 -4.31 0.41
CA TYR A 178 18.01 -5.07 -0.79
C TYR A 178 17.97 -4.24 -2.08
N TYR A 179 17.72 -2.91 -1.97
CA TYR A 179 17.66 -1.98 -3.11
C TYR A 179 18.68 -0.80 -2.98
#